data_92fa07d9a6d05f19faf760c5b73a6578
#
_entry.id   92fa07d9a6d05f19faf760c5b73a6578
#
_cell.length_a   1.000
_cell.length_b   1.000
_cell.length_c   1.000
_cell.angle_alpha   90.00
_cell.angle_beta   90.00
_cell.angle_gamma   90.00
#
_symmetry.space_group_name_H-M   'P 1'
#
loop_
_entity.id
_entity.type
_entity.pdbx_description
1 polymer ?
#
loop_
_entity_poly.entity_id
_entity_poly.type
_entity_poly.pdbx_seq_one_letter_code
_entity_poly.pdbx_strand_id
1 'polypeptide(L)'
;RLLTKLAASTGVVTQMGNQGASGEGTDLVCEWIWNGEIGEVTKVECATDRPIWPQGLNAPEKADRIPNTLNWDLFTGPAKLNPYNNVYHPWNWRGWWDYGTGALGDMACHILHQPFRALKLGYPTKVEGSSTLLLSACAPQAQHVKMIFPARDNMPKVALPEVEVHWYDGGMMPE
;
A
#
# COMPACT_ATOMS: atom_id res chain seq x y z
N ARG A 1 1.68 18.21 10.43
CA ARG A 1 1.36 19.66 10.60
C ARG A 1 2.53 20.46 11.16
N LEU A 2 3.24 20.03 12.25
CA LEU A 2 4.39 20.76 12.77
C LEU A 2 5.53 20.81 11.76
N LEU A 3 5.93 19.66 11.20
CA LEU A 3 7.00 19.57 10.19
C LEU A 3 6.69 20.41 8.95
N THR A 4 5.44 20.43 8.49
CA THR A 4 5.01 21.27 7.36
C THR A 4 5.23 22.75 7.64
N LYS A 5 4.86 23.21 8.86
CA LYS A 5 5.07 24.59 9.28
C LYS A 5 6.55 24.95 9.40
N LEU A 6 7.35 24.04 9.97
CA LEU A 6 8.80 24.22 10.09
C LEU A 6 9.48 24.29 8.72
N ALA A 7 9.15 23.38 7.80
CA ALA A 7 9.68 23.42 6.44
C ALA A 7 9.36 24.76 5.75
N ALA A 8 8.11 25.22 5.86
CA ALA A 8 7.71 26.50 5.28
C ALA A 8 8.44 27.70 5.93
N SER A 9 8.64 27.70 7.26
CA SER A 9 9.29 28.81 7.97
C SER A 9 10.81 28.85 7.83
N THR A 10 11.45 27.70 7.61
CA THR A 10 12.91 27.57 7.48
C THR A 10 13.42 27.53 6.05
N GLY A 11 12.52 27.29 5.07
CA GLY A 11 12.88 27.14 3.65
C GLY A 11 13.69 25.89 3.33
N VAL A 12 13.75 24.89 4.24
CA VAL A 12 14.47 23.65 3.99
C VAL A 12 13.79 22.82 2.91
N VAL A 13 14.59 22.18 2.05
CA VAL A 13 14.10 21.24 1.05
C VAL A 13 13.82 19.90 1.72
N THR A 14 12.66 19.34 1.42
CA THR A 14 12.24 18.04 1.93
C THR A 14 11.91 17.10 0.77
N GLN A 15 12.28 15.83 0.90
CA GLN A 15 12.03 14.80 -0.11
C GLN A 15 11.57 13.51 0.56
N MET A 16 10.45 12.98 0.10
CA MET A 16 10.01 11.63 0.47
C MET A 16 10.72 10.59 -0.41
N GLY A 17 11.01 9.42 0.15
CA GLY A 17 11.62 8.31 -0.57
C GLY A 17 10.60 7.52 -1.39
N ASN A 18 10.26 7.99 -2.57
CA ASN A 18 9.31 7.37 -3.50
C ASN A 18 9.88 7.30 -4.92
N GLN A 19 11.11 6.87 -5.06
CA GLN A 19 11.88 6.86 -6.30
C GLN A 19 11.18 6.18 -7.47
N GLY A 20 10.38 5.13 -7.25
CA GLY A 20 9.60 4.48 -8.32
C GLY A 20 8.57 5.40 -8.97
N ALA A 21 7.96 6.31 -8.21
CA ALA A 21 7.01 7.28 -8.73
C ALA A 21 7.67 8.43 -9.52
N SER A 22 8.98 8.61 -9.37
CA SER A 22 9.76 9.64 -10.05
C SER A 22 10.49 9.11 -11.30
N GLY A 23 10.28 7.85 -11.66
CA GLY A 23 10.90 7.22 -12.82
C GLY A 23 10.19 7.57 -14.12
N GLU A 24 10.94 7.75 -15.19
CA GLU A 24 10.45 8.02 -16.56
C GLU A 24 9.44 6.97 -17.04
N GLY A 25 9.59 5.70 -16.65
CA GLY A 25 8.68 4.62 -17.03
C GLY A 25 7.23 4.87 -16.60
N THR A 26 7.01 5.52 -15.45
CA THR A 26 5.67 5.90 -15.00
C THR A 26 5.04 6.93 -15.93
N ASP A 27 5.82 7.91 -16.38
CA ASP A 27 5.35 8.96 -17.29
C ASP A 27 5.04 8.36 -18.67
N LEU A 28 5.91 7.50 -19.20
CA LEU A 28 5.69 6.82 -20.48
C LEU A 28 4.41 5.96 -20.48
N VAL A 29 4.14 5.21 -19.43
CA VAL A 29 2.88 4.44 -19.34
C VAL A 29 1.67 5.36 -19.31
N CYS A 30 1.74 6.48 -18.59
CA CYS A 30 0.67 7.47 -18.60
C CYS A 30 0.45 8.05 -20.00
N GLU A 31 1.52 8.42 -20.72
CA GLU A 31 1.44 8.96 -22.09
C GLU A 31 0.80 7.96 -23.06
N TRP A 32 1.19 6.70 -23.03
CA TRP A 32 0.61 5.66 -23.89
C TRP A 32 -0.89 5.48 -23.62
N ILE A 33 -1.30 5.39 -22.37
CA ILE A 33 -2.71 5.27 -22.01
C ILE A 33 -3.47 6.53 -22.44
N TRP A 34 -2.94 7.72 -22.18
CA TRP A 34 -3.59 8.98 -22.52
C TRP A 34 -3.66 9.25 -24.03
N ASN A 35 -2.75 8.67 -24.80
CA ASN A 35 -2.80 8.70 -26.26
C ASN A 35 -3.75 7.65 -26.86
N GLY A 36 -4.28 6.73 -26.06
CA GLY A 36 -5.21 5.69 -26.51
C GLY A 36 -4.55 4.46 -27.12
N GLU A 37 -3.24 4.23 -26.87
CA GLU A 37 -2.48 3.13 -27.49
C GLU A 37 -3.05 1.73 -27.15
N ILE A 38 -3.69 1.58 -25.98
CA ILE A 38 -4.33 0.32 -25.57
C ILE A 38 -5.87 0.41 -25.56
N GLY A 39 -6.43 1.55 -25.98
CA GLY A 39 -7.87 1.80 -25.95
C GLY A 39 -8.45 1.98 -24.55
N GLU A 40 -9.73 1.67 -24.40
CA GLU A 40 -10.45 1.81 -23.14
C GLU A 40 -10.07 0.71 -22.16
N VAL A 41 -9.70 1.11 -20.93
CA VAL A 41 -9.36 0.18 -19.86
C VAL A 41 -10.57 -0.01 -18.96
N THR A 42 -11.08 -1.23 -18.91
CA THR A 42 -12.23 -1.63 -18.08
C THR A 42 -11.84 -2.49 -16.89
N LYS A 43 -10.64 -3.08 -16.89
CA LYS A 43 -10.13 -3.93 -15.81
C LYS A 43 -8.64 -3.69 -15.58
N VAL A 44 -8.25 -3.70 -14.32
CA VAL A 44 -6.85 -3.64 -13.88
C VAL A 44 -6.62 -4.75 -12.86
N GLU A 45 -5.56 -5.50 -13.03
CA GLU A 45 -5.14 -6.55 -12.10
C GLU A 45 -3.75 -6.24 -11.56
N CYS A 46 -3.67 -6.11 -10.24
CA CYS A 46 -2.46 -5.82 -9.50
C CYS A 46 -2.16 -6.96 -8.55
N ALA A 47 -1.00 -7.58 -8.67
CA ALA A 47 -0.62 -8.70 -7.83
C ALA A 47 0.77 -8.50 -7.24
N THR A 48 1.01 -9.09 -6.07
CA THR A 48 2.30 -9.13 -5.41
C THR A 48 2.51 -10.46 -4.69
N ASP A 49 3.76 -10.91 -4.64
CA ASP A 49 4.20 -12.05 -3.84
C ASP A 49 4.30 -11.75 -2.33
N ARG A 50 4.11 -10.49 -1.95
CA ARG A 50 4.12 -10.07 -0.54
C ARG A 50 2.88 -10.61 0.20
N PRO A 51 2.99 -10.87 1.52
CA PRO A 51 4.11 -10.51 2.41
C PRO A 51 5.26 -11.52 2.38
N ILE A 52 6.50 -11.02 2.52
CA ILE A 52 7.67 -11.84 2.87
C ILE A 52 7.98 -11.77 4.37
N TRP A 53 7.18 -11.04 5.10
CA TRP A 53 7.14 -10.98 6.57
C TRP A 53 5.95 -11.77 7.09
N PRO A 54 5.97 -12.20 8.36
CA PRO A 54 4.86 -12.97 8.93
C PRO A 54 3.56 -12.17 8.99
N GLN A 55 2.47 -12.78 8.53
CA GLN A 55 1.08 -12.31 8.65
C GLN A 55 0.16 -13.47 9.02
N GLY A 56 -1.07 -13.17 9.43
CA GLY A 56 -2.05 -14.18 9.84
C GLY A 56 -1.70 -14.84 11.18
N LEU A 57 -1.12 -14.08 12.11
CA LEU A 57 -0.68 -14.56 13.43
C LEU A 57 -1.50 -13.92 14.55
N ASN A 58 -1.67 -14.64 15.65
CA ASN A 58 -2.15 -14.08 16.91
C ASN A 58 -1.06 -13.21 17.56
N ALA A 59 -1.48 -12.27 18.41
CA ALA A 59 -0.55 -11.51 19.22
C ALA A 59 0.34 -12.45 20.07
N PRO A 60 1.63 -12.12 20.25
CA PRO A 60 2.51 -12.94 21.05
C PRO A 60 2.04 -12.96 22.52
N GLU A 61 2.02 -14.15 23.12
CA GLU A 61 1.57 -14.35 24.52
C GLU A 61 2.59 -13.87 25.54
N LYS A 62 3.86 -13.80 25.16
CA LYS A 62 4.97 -13.48 26.08
C LYS A 62 5.83 -12.36 25.51
N ALA A 63 6.41 -11.58 26.40
CA ALA A 63 7.43 -10.60 26.06
C ALA A 63 8.80 -11.28 25.94
N ASP A 64 9.59 -10.78 24.99
CA ASP A 64 11.01 -11.10 24.90
C ASP A 64 11.87 -10.02 25.57
N ARG A 65 13.14 -10.34 25.79
CA ARG A 65 14.10 -9.37 26.28
C ARG A 65 14.42 -8.36 25.15
N ILE A 66 14.30 -7.06 25.46
CA ILE A 66 14.71 -6.00 24.55
C ILE A 66 16.23 -6.09 24.33
N PRO A 67 16.70 -6.16 23.05
CA PRO A 67 18.13 -6.07 22.74
C PRO A 67 18.78 -4.80 23.27
N ASN A 68 20.00 -4.89 23.78
CA ASN A 68 20.72 -3.74 24.34
C ASN A 68 20.97 -2.62 23.30
N THR A 69 20.89 -2.94 22.01
CA THR A 69 21.08 -2.01 20.89
C THR A 69 19.78 -1.33 20.44
N LEU A 70 18.63 -1.69 21.04
CA LEU A 70 17.32 -1.21 20.67
C LEU A 70 16.69 -0.37 21.79
N ASN A 71 16.30 0.84 21.50
CA ASN A 71 15.35 1.60 22.32
C ASN A 71 13.94 1.32 21.80
N TRP A 72 13.21 0.42 22.45
CA TRP A 72 11.90 -0.04 22.01
C TRP A 72 10.83 1.07 22.04
N ASP A 73 10.88 1.96 23.01
CA ASP A 73 9.97 3.11 23.10
C ASP A 73 10.17 4.08 21.93
N LEU A 74 11.41 4.43 21.59
CA LEU A 74 11.71 5.26 20.43
C LEU A 74 11.39 4.57 19.11
N PHE A 75 11.57 3.25 19.02
CA PHE A 75 11.24 2.49 17.81
C PHE A 75 9.73 2.47 17.54
N THR A 76 8.91 2.27 18.58
CA THR A 76 7.45 2.29 18.45
C THR A 76 6.91 3.71 18.19
N GLY A 77 7.59 4.74 18.65
CA GLY A 77 7.20 6.14 18.44
C GLY A 77 5.78 6.42 18.93
N PRO A 78 4.89 6.96 18.08
CA PRO A 78 3.51 7.28 18.47
C PRO A 78 2.57 6.07 18.46
N ALA A 79 3.05 4.89 18.03
CA ALA A 79 2.23 3.68 18.03
C ALA A 79 2.04 3.12 19.45
N LYS A 80 1.16 2.15 19.58
CA LYS A 80 0.93 1.49 20.87
C LYS A 80 2.20 0.82 21.36
N LEU A 81 2.60 1.12 22.59
CA LEU A 81 3.73 0.48 23.24
C LEU A 81 3.31 -0.91 23.79
N ASN A 82 3.38 -1.92 22.91
CA ASN A 82 3.21 -3.30 23.34
C ASN A 82 4.50 -3.83 24.00
N PRO A 83 4.43 -4.87 24.86
CA PRO A 83 5.61 -5.58 25.30
C PRO A 83 6.45 -6.04 24.10
N TYR A 84 7.77 -5.85 24.18
CA TYR A 84 8.67 -6.24 23.10
C TYR A 84 8.58 -7.72 22.80
N ASN A 85 8.57 -8.06 21.52
CA ASN A 85 8.74 -9.42 21.04
C ASN A 85 9.49 -9.40 19.69
N ASN A 86 10.31 -10.42 19.44
CA ASN A 86 11.10 -10.57 18.21
C ASN A 86 10.23 -10.68 16.93
N VAL A 87 8.94 -10.97 17.08
CA VAL A 87 7.99 -10.98 15.95
C VAL A 87 7.72 -9.59 15.36
N TYR A 88 8.13 -8.52 16.04
CA TYR A 88 7.91 -7.15 15.56
C TYR A 88 9.15 -6.55 14.88
N HIS A 89 10.33 -6.77 15.45
CA HIS A 89 11.56 -6.08 15.09
C HIS A 89 12.59 -7.05 14.48
N PRO A 90 13.42 -6.60 13.51
CA PRO A 90 13.49 -5.24 12.94
C PRO A 90 12.58 -5.01 11.72
N TRP A 91 12.04 -6.07 11.12
CA TRP A 91 11.39 -6.06 9.81
C TRP A 91 9.90 -6.41 9.86
N ASN A 92 9.52 -7.32 10.75
CA ASN A 92 8.23 -8.01 10.74
C ASN A 92 7.05 -7.15 11.22
N TRP A 93 7.31 -5.94 11.76
CA TRP A 93 6.30 -4.99 12.20
C TRP A 93 5.24 -4.68 11.13
N ARG A 94 5.58 -4.86 9.85
CA ARG A 94 4.72 -4.57 8.70
C ARG A 94 3.39 -5.31 8.73
N GLY A 95 3.37 -6.53 9.24
CA GLY A 95 2.18 -7.37 9.31
C GLY A 95 1.24 -7.06 10.48
N TRP A 96 1.68 -6.30 11.47
CA TRP A 96 0.97 -6.08 12.73
C TRP A 96 0.20 -4.75 12.68
N TRP A 97 -1.11 -4.79 12.97
CA TRP A 97 -1.99 -3.62 12.86
C TRP A 97 -1.57 -2.44 13.74
N ASP A 98 -0.92 -2.68 14.88
CA ASP A 98 -0.41 -1.61 15.74
C ASP A 98 0.77 -0.84 15.11
N TYR A 99 1.47 -1.41 14.14
CA TYR A 99 2.72 -0.88 13.58
C TYR A 99 2.73 -0.74 12.07
N GLY A 100 1.99 -1.59 11.36
CA GLY A 100 1.95 -1.66 9.91
C GLY A 100 0.55 -1.85 9.35
N THR A 101 0.46 -1.99 8.05
CA THR A 101 -0.80 -2.07 7.31
C THR A 101 -0.91 -3.34 6.45
N GLY A 102 -0.05 -4.32 6.72
CA GLY A 102 0.01 -5.56 5.95
C GLY A 102 0.44 -5.35 4.50
N ALA A 103 0.39 -6.42 3.72
CA ALA A 103 0.86 -6.41 2.33
C ALA A 103 0.10 -5.40 1.45
N LEU A 104 -1.20 -5.25 1.63
CA LEU A 104 -1.97 -4.26 0.86
C LEU A 104 -1.45 -2.84 1.12
N GLY A 105 -1.37 -2.41 2.37
CA GLY A 105 -0.95 -1.04 2.67
C GLY A 105 0.53 -0.78 2.37
N ASP A 106 1.40 -1.78 2.56
CA ASP A 106 2.83 -1.67 2.30
C ASP A 106 3.15 -1.63 0.79
N MET A 107 2.43 -2.41 -0.03
CA MET A 107 2.75 -2.58 -1.46
C MET A 107 1.83 -1.83 -2.41
N ALA A 108 0.62 -1.48 -2.02
CA ALA A 108 -0.30 -0.79 -2.92
C ALA A 108 0.22 0.59 -3.34
N CYS A 109 0.92 1.30 -2.48
CA CYS A 109 1.56 2.58 -2.81
C CYS A 109 2.62 2.44 -3.93
N HIS A 110 3.19 1.26 -4.13
CA HIS A 110 4.11 0.97 -5.21
C HIS A 110 3.40 0.51 -6.49
N ILE A 111 2.39 -0.33 -6.37
CA ILE A 111 1.77 -1.03 -7.50
C ILE A 111 0.53 -0.30 -8.00
N LEU A 112 -0.40 0.08 -7.11
CA LEU A 112 -1.62 0.81 -7.50
C LEU A 112 -1.34 2.26 -7.92
N HIS A 113 -0.19 2.83 -7.55
CA HIS A 113 0.22 4.16 -7.97
C HIS A 113 0.14 4.34 -9.50
N GLN A 114 0.65 3.36 -10.25
CA GLN A 114 0.70 3.41 -11.70
C GLN A 114 -0.71 3.49 -12.34
N PRO A 115 -1.62 2.52 -12.11
CA PRO A 115 -2.98 2.62 -12.66
C PRO A 115 -3.77 3.78 -12.06
N PHE A 116 -3.56 4.12 -10.80
CA PHE A 116 -4.24 5.24 -10.16
C PHE A 116 -3.97 6.56 -10.91
N ARG A 117 -2.71 6.81 -11.24
CA ARG A 117 -2.28 8.00 -11.98
C ARG A 117 -2.72 7.94 -13.45
N ALA A 118 -2.43 6.82 -14.13
CA ALA A 118 -2.68 6.67 -15.56
C ALA A 118 -4.17 6.73 -15.90
N LEU A 119 -5.03 6.13 -15.08
CA LEU A 119 -6.48 6.10 -15.28
C LEU A 119 -7.22 7.21 -14.53
N LYS A 120 -6.52 8.09 -13.80
CA LYS A 120 -7.10 9.19 -13.01
C LYS A 120 -8.24 8.73 -12.10
N LEU A 121 -7.99 7.67 -11.31
CA LEU A 121 -9.04 6.89 -10.66
C LEU A 121 -9.92 7.68 -9.68
N GLY A 122 -9.36 8.44 -8.76
CA GLY A 122 -10.15 9.12 -7.71
C GLY A 122 -10.62 8.17 -6.61
N TYR A 123 -11.91 8.21 -6.27
CA TYR A 123 -12.49 7.38 -5.22
C TYR A 123 -13.33 6.23 -5.79
N PRO A 124 -13.21 5.01 -5.25
CA PRO A 124 -14.06 3.90 -5.65
C PRO A 124 -15.49 4.10 -5.14
N THR A 125 -16.47 3.65 -5.91
CA THR A 125 -17.89 3.61 -5.54
C THR A 125 -18.24 2.35 -4.75
N LYS A 126 -17.47 1.28 -4.93
CA LYS A 126 -17.66 -0.01 -4.27
C LYS A 126 -16.31 -0.67 -3.99
N VAL A 127 -16.21 -1.30 -2.82
CA VAL A 127 -15.05 -2.12 -2.44
C VAL A 127 -15.56 -3.44 -1.89
N GLU A 128 -15.03 -4.54 -2.38
CA GLU A 128 -15.31 -5.91 -1.93
C GLU A 128 -13.98 -6.57 -1.58
N GLY A 129 -13.89 -7.19 -0.41
CA GLY A 129 -12.69 -7.87 0.05
C GLY A 129 -12.96 -9.33 0.43
N SER A 130 -12.01 -10.18 0.13
CA SER A 130 -11.92 -11.54 0.65
C SER A 130 -10.50 -11.82 1.12
N SER A 131 -10.35 -12.63 2.15
CA SER A 131 -9.03 -12.91 2.72
C SER A 131 -8.98 -14.28 3.37
N THR A 132 -7.76 -14.72 3.69
CA THR A 132 -7.55 -15.77 4.67
C THR A 132 -8.05 -15.33 6.05
N LEU A 133 -7.89 -16.16 7.07
CA LEU A 133 -8.37 -15.88 8.42
C LEU A 133 -7.97 -14.47 8.90
N LEU A 134 -8.99 -13.69 9.29
CA LEU A 134 -8.79 -12.37 9.89
C LEU A 134 -8.55 -12.52 11.40
N LEU A 135 -7.44 -11.96 11.86
CA LEU A 135 -7.06 -11.89 13.26
C LEU A 135 -6.98 -10.44 13.72
N SER A 136 -7.24 -10.22 15.01
CA SER A 136 -7.32 -8.85 15.56
C SER A 136 -5.97 -8.12 15.63
N ALA A 137 -4.86 -8.86 15.68
CA ALA A 137 -3.53 -8.28 15.88
C ALA A 137 -2.71 -8.15 14.58
N CYS A 138 -3.00 -8.96 13.57
CA CYS A 138 -2.16 -9.11 12.40
C CYS A 138 -3.01 -9.11 11.12
N ALA A 139 -2.45 -8.59 10.04
CA ALA A 139 -3.05 -8.63 8.71
C ALA A 139 -3.19 -10.08 8.22
N PRO A 140 -4.15 -10.38 7.34
CA PRO A 140 -4.34 -11.72 6.78
C PRO A 140 -3.14 -12.13 5.92
N GLN A 141 -2.89 -13.43 5.81
CA GLN A 141 -1.80 -13.97 4.99
C GLN A 141 -1.93 -13.65 3.52
N ALA A 142 -3.15 -13.67 3.01
CA ALA A 142 -3.47 -13.37 1.62
C ALA A 142 -4.84 -12.73 1.54
N GLN A 143 -5.02 -11.85 0.58
CA GLN A 143 -6.29 -11.19 0.33
C GLN A 143 -6.46 -10.82 -1.15
N HIS A 144 -7.71 -10.78 -1.56
CA HIS A 144 -8.15 -10.22 -2.82
C HIS A 144 -9.11 -9.08 -2.53
N VAL A 145 -8.86 -7.91 -3.14
CA VAL A 145 -9.73 -6.73 -3.01
C VAL A 145 -10.12 -6.25 -4.40
N LYS A 146 -11.44 -6.18 -4.64
CA LYS A 146 -12.03 -5.61 -5.84
C LYS A 146 -12.54 -4.22 -5.54
N MET A 147 -12.18 -3.26 -6.37
CA MET A 147 -12.61 -1.87 -6.28
C MET A 147 -13.26 -1.44 -7.59
N ILE A 148 -14.41 -0.79 -7.54
CA ILE A 148 -15.10 -0.23 -8.70
C ILE A 148 -14.91 1.28 -8.69
N PHE A 149 -14.34 1.81 -9.76
CA PHE A 149 -14.18 3.25 -9.97
C PHE A 149 -15.14 3.72 -11.06
N PRO A 150 -15.86 4.83 -10.85
CA PRO A 150 -16.84 5.31 -11.82
C PRO A 150 -16.16 5.78 -13.10
N ALA A 151 -16.94 5.90 -14.16
CA ALA A 151 -16.48 6.53 -15.40
C ALA A 151 -15.98 7.97 -15.15
N ARG A 152 -14.93 8.37 -15.87
CA ARG A 152 -14.33 9.71 -15.82
C ARG A 152 -14.31 10.27 -17.24
N ASP A 153 -14.52 11.59 -17.39
CA ASP A 153 -14.62 12.29 -18.67
C ASP A 153 -13.43 13.22 -18.95
N ASN A 154 -12.37 13.10 -18.17
CA ASN A 154 -11.26 14.04 -18.15
C ASN A 154 -10.08 13.67 -19.09
N MET A 155 -10.33 12.86 -20.12
CA MET A 155 -9.33 12.49 -21.13
C MET A 155 -9.84 12.78 -22.54
N PRO A 156 -9.09 13.55 -23.36
CA PRO A 156 -9.56 13.99 -24.67
C PRO A 156 -9.43 12.93 -25.77
N LYS A 157 -8.55 11.95 -25.64
CA LYS A 157 -8.22 10.98 -26.71
C LYS A 157 -8.73 9.56 -26.44
N VAL A 158 -9.07 9.25 -25.22
CA VAL A 158 -9.55 7.92 -24.81
C VAL A 158 -10.63 8.08 -23.76
N ALA A 159 -11.70 7.31 -23.85
CA ALA A 159 -12.69 7.27 -22.79
C ALA A 159 -12.12 6.53 -21.57
N LEU A 160 -12.53 6.99 -20.40
CA LEU A 160 -12.23 6.32 -19.13
C LEU A 160 -13.55 5.78 -18.55
N PRO A 161 -14.03 4.61 -19.02
CA PRO A 161 -15.26 4.01 -18.54
C PRO A 161 -15.14 3.61 -17.07
N GLU A 162 -16.22 3.09 -16.50
CA GLU A 162 -16.15 2.39 -15.22
C GLU A 162 -15.06 1.31 -15.30
N VAL A 163 -14.24 1.23 -14.27
CA VAL A 163 -13.12 0.28 -14.24
C VAL A 163 -13.10 -0.51 -12.94
N GLU A 164 -12.93 -1.82 -13.09
CA GLU A 164 -12.65 -2.73 -11.99
C GLU A 164 -11.15 -2.80 -11.72
N VAL A 165 -10.74 -2.54 -10.49
CA VAL A 165 -9.36 -2.70 -10.06
C VAL A 165 -9.29 -3.82 -9.04
N HIS A 166 -8.51 -4.84 -9.35
CA HIS A 166 -8.31 -6.00 -8.50
C HIS A 166 -6.91 -5.98 -7.90
N TRP A 167 -6.86 -6.20 -6.61
CA TRP A 167 -5.64 -6.38 -5.84
C TRP A 167 -5.53 -7.82 -5.37
N TYR A 168 -4.36 -8.41 -5.53
CA TYR A 168 -4.04 -9.74 -5.04
C TYR A 168 -2.72 -9.70 -4.26
N ASP A 169 -2.67 -10.31 -3.08
CA ASP A 169 -1.45 -10.50 -2.32
C ASP A 169 -1.36 -11.91 -1.71
N GLY A 170 -0.25 -12.19 -0.99
CA GLY A 170 -0.03 -13.49 -0.38
C GLY A 170 0.21 -14.61 -1.38
N GLY A 171 0.69 -14.28 -2.58
CA GLY A 171 0.92 -15.24 -3.65
C GLY A 171 -0.32 -15.60 -4.47
N MET A 172 -1.46 -14.96 -4.19
CA MET A 172 -2.64 -15.07 -5.06
C MET A 172 -2.37 -14.34 -6.37
N MET A 173 -2.86 -14.93 -7.46
CA MET A 173 -2.71 -14.37 -8.81
C MET A 173 -4.09 -14.26 -9.46
N PRO A 174 -4.29 -13.34 -10.40
CA PRO A 174 -5.47 -13.35 -11.27
C PRO A 174 -5.54 -14.64 -12.09
N GLU A 175 -6.76 -15.03 -12.48
CA GLU A 175 -7.03 -16.19 -13.33
C GLU A 175 -6.53 -16.00 -14.76
#